data_45243463e423f772c05afbcd80a9d053
#
_entry.id   45243463e423f772c05afbcd80a9d053
#
_cell.length_a   1.000
_cell.length_b   1.000
_cell.length_c   1.000
_cell.angle_alpha   90.00
_cell.angle_beta   90.00
_cell.angle_gamma   90.00
#
_symmetry.space_group_name_H-M   'P 1'
#
loop_
_entity.id
_entity.type
_entity.pdbx_description
1 polymer ?
#
loop_
_entity_poly.entity_id
_entity_poly.type
_entity_poly.pdbx_seq_one_letter_code
_entity_poly.pdbx_strand_id
1 'polypeptide(L)'
;MSDLEREKTEIPCPGGGSPIRTTYGDVAKKSSLKSSRGHEYKFKSSDQSKLRRAMDNLEKLQKDFERKMERGQKEFFEAYQNVIGNADILLKR
;
A
#
# COMPACT_ATOMS: atom_id res chain seq x y z
N MET A 1 13.94 -5.30 -11.10
CA MET A 1 12.62 -4.71 -10.92
C MET A 1 11.76 -5.60 -10.03
N SER A 2 11.00 -4.96 -9.19
CA SER A 2 10.21 -5.63 -8.19
C SER A 2 8.85 -6.03 -8.75
N ASP A 3 8.56 -7.32 -8.77
CA ASP A 3 7.22 -7.79 -9.15
C ASP A 3 6.18 -7.38 -8.12
N LEU A 4 6.59 -7.19 -6.86
CA LEU A 4 5.69 -6.79 -5.79
C LEU A 4 5.11 -5.39 -6.05
N GLU A 5 5.90 -4.46 -6.57
CA GLU A 5 5.41 -3.12 -6.90
C GLU A 5 4.30 -3.14 -7.96
N ARG A 6 4.31 -4.14 -8.82
CA ARG A 6 3.34 -4.28 -9.91
C ARG A 6 2.08 -5.04 -9.50
N GLU A 7 2.12 -5.70 -8.35
CA GLU A 7 0.94 -6.44 -7.89
C GLU A 7 -0.22 -5.50 -7.62
N LYS A 8 -1.37 -5.90 -8.12
CA LYS A 8 -2.59 -5.12 -8.00
C LYS A 8 -3.23 -5.30 -6.64
N THR A 9 -3.78 -4.24 -6.10
CA THR A 9 -4.54 -4.28 -4.87
C THR A 9 -5.75 -3.36 -5.01
N GLU A 10 -6.69 -3.50 -4.10
CA GLU A 10 -7.88 -2.66 -4.07
C GLU A 10 -8.00 -2.00 -2.71
N ILE A 11 -8.37 -0.72 -2.71
CA ILE A 11 -8.60 0.04 -1.49
C ILE A 11 -10.08 0.41 -1.46
N PRO A 12 -10.78 0.14 -0.33
CA PRO A 12 -12.19 0.55 -0.22
C PRO A 12 -12.37 2.04 -0.46
N CYS A 13 -13.39 2.41 -1.22
CA CYS A 13 -13.72 3.82 -1.41
C CYS A 13 -14.28 4.38 -0.09
N PRO A 14 -13.71 5.49 0.43
CA PRO A 14 -14.13 6.00 1.74
C PRO A 14 -15.57 6.51 1.77
N GLY A 15 -16.12 6.91 0.64
CA GLY A 15 -17.50 7.36 0.54
C GLY A 15 -18.47 6.30 0.03
N GLY A 16 -18.02 5.04 -0.06
CA GLY A 16 -18.80 3.96 -0.67
C GLY A 16 -18.62 3.91 -2.17
N GLY A 17 -19.11 2.87 -2.81
CA GLY A 17 -18.97 2.66 -4.24
C GLY A 17 -17.86 1.70 -4.60
N SER A 18 -17.42 1.74 -5.85
CA SER A 18 -16.39 0.83 -6.35
C SER A 18 -15.04 1.07 -5.68
N PRO A 19 -14.30 0.01 -5.31
CA PRO A 19 -12.98 0.17 -4.70
C PRO A 19 -12.00 0.82 -5.67
N ILE A 20 -10.98 1.46 -5.12
CA ILE A 20 -9.90 2.05 -5.91
C ILE A 20 -8.94 0.93 -6.30
N ARG A 21 -8.77 0.71 -7.60
CA ARG A 21 -7.82 -0.28 -8.11
C ARG A 21 -6.46 0.38 -8.27
N THR A 22 -5.46 -0.21 -7.66
CA THR A 22 -4.12 0.36 -7.67
C THR A 22 -3.08 -0.75 -7.58
N THR A 23 -1.82 -0.40 -7.40
CA THR A 23 -0.73 -1.35 -7.15
C THR A 23 -0.05 -0.98 -5.84
N TYR A 24 0.67 -1.94 -5.26
CA TYR A 24 1.44 -1.67 -4.04
C TYR A 24 2.49 -0.59 -4.27
N GLY A 25 3.10 -0.57 -5.46
CA GLY A 25 4.06 0.47 -5.81
C GLY A 25 3.45 1.87 -5.81
N ASP A 26 2.24 2.00 -6.33
CA ASP A 26 1.54 3.28 -6.33
C ASP A 26 1.20 3.74 -4.92
N VAL A 27 0.73 2.82 -4.07
CA VAL A 27 0.45 3.14 -2.66
C VAL A 27 1.71 3.61 -1.94
N ALA A 28 2.86 3.01 -2.27
CA ALA A 28 4.14 3.34 -1.63
C ALA A 28 4.77 4.63 -2.15
N LYS A 29 4.41 5.08 -3.35
CA LYS A 29 5.12 6.19 -4.02
C LYS A 29 4.28 7.40 -4.30
N LYS A 30 3.00 7.22 -4.65
CA LYS A 30 2.12 8.36 -4.97
C LYS A 30 1.68 9.08 -3.71
N SER A 31 1.65 10.40 -3.78
CA SER A 31 1.21 11.20 -2.64
C SER A 31 -0.27 11.04 -2.33
N SER A 32 -1.07 10.67 -3.33
CA SER A 32 -2.50 10.47 -3.14
C SER A 32 -3.08 9.56 -4.21
N LEU A 33 -4.26 9.00 -3.91
CA LEU A 33 -5.07 8.22 -4.85
C LEU A 33 -6.52 8.69 -4.76
N LYS A 34 -7.18 8.77 -5.91
CA LYS A 34 -8.58 9.19 -6.00
C LYS A 34 -9.47 8.04 -6.44
N SER A 35 -10.66 7.98 -5.87
CA SER A 35 -11.71 7.06 -6.31
C SER A 35 -12.44 7.62 -7.54
N SER A 36 -13.25 6.77 -8.18
CA SER A 36 -14.10 7.18 -9.29
C SER A 36 -15.10 8.28 -8.93
N ARG A 37 -15.44 8.39 -7.64
CA ARG A 37 -16.34 9.43 -7.13
C ARG A 37 -15.60 10.71 -6.72
N GLY A 38 -14.28 10.75 -6.87
CA GLY A 38 -13.48 11.90 -6.51
C GLY A 38 -13.05 11.98 -5.06
N HIS A 39 -13.36 10.96 -4.26
CA HIS A 39 -12.83 10.85 -2.90
C HIS A 39 -11.34 10.55 -2.96
N GLU A 40 -10.58 11.08 -2.04
CA GLU A 40 -9.13 11.00 -2.11
C GLU A 40 -8.52 10.50 -0.80
N TYR A 41 -7.50 9.64 -0.92
CA TYR A 41 -6.58 9.30 0.16
C TYR A 41 -5.30 10.09 -0.04
N LYS A 42 -4.88 10.85 0.96
CA LYS A 42 -3.57 11.47 0.98
C LYS A 42 -2.68 10.70 1.95
N PHE A 43 -1.60 10.14 1.42
CA PHE A 43 -0.72 9.29 2.20
C PHE A 43 0.36 10.09 2.92
N LYS A 44 0.73 9.62 4.12
CA LYS A 44 1.82 10.22 4.87
C LYS A 44 3.15 9.64 4.40
N SER A 45 4.12 10.49 4.11
CA SER A 45 5.41 10.06 3.56
C SER A 45 6.16 9.14 4.52
N SER A 46 6.03 9.34 5.83
CA SER A 46 6.68 8.47 6.81
C SER A 46 6.15 7.04 6.76
N ASP A 47 4.83 6.88 6.59
CA ASP A 47 4.23 5.56 6.46
C ASP A 47 4.60 4.92 5.12
N GLN A 48 4.68 5.71 4.06
CA GLN A 48 5.12 5.22 2.75
C GLN A 48 6.57 4.76 2.77
N SER A 49 7.44 5.45 3.50
CA SER A 49 8.84 5.04 3.65
C SER A 49 8.95 3.68 4.33
N LYS A 50 8.15 3.44 5.37
CA LYS A 50 8.10 2.14 6.04
C LYS A 50 7.58 1.05 5.12
N LEU A 51 6.58 1.36 4.31
CA LEU A 51 6.04 0.41 3.34
C LEU A 51 7.10 0.05 2.29
N ARG A 52 7.82 1.02 1.76
CA ARG A 52 8.88 0.76 0.79
C ARG A 52 9.98 -0.13 1.38
N ARG A 53 10.36 0.11 2.63
CA ARG A 53 11.35 -0.75 3.32
C ARG A 53 10.85 -2.17 3.48
N ALA A 54 9.59 -2.33 3.87
CA ALA A 54 9.00 -3.65 4.03
C ALA A 54 8.94 -4.39 2.69
N MET A 55 8.62 -3.69 1.61
CA MET A 55 8.61 -4.26 0.26
C MET A 55 10.02 -4.71 -0.16
N ASP A 56 11.03 -3.88 0.07
CA ASP A 56 12.42 -4.23 -0.23
C ASP A 56 12.88 -5.44 0.56
N ASN A 57 12.55 -5.50 1.84
CA ASN A 57 12.90 -6.63 2.69
C ASN A 57 12.23 -7.92 2.20
N LEU A 58 10.96 -7.83 1.83
CA LEU A 58 10.23 -9.00 1.32
C LEU A 58 10.86 -9.53 0.04
N GLU A 59 11.28 -8.65 -0.86
CA GLU A 59 11.95 -9.05 -2.09
C GLU A 59 13.30 -9.74 -1.83
N LYS A 60 14.07 -9.22 -0.89
CA LYS A 60 15.34 -9.84 -0.51
C LYS A 60 15.11 -11.21 0.10
N LEU A 61 14.04 -11.36 0.87
CA LEU A 61 13.70 -12.62 1.54
C LEU A 61 13.16 -13.68 0.59
N GLN A 62 12.71 -13.30 -0.60
CA GLN A 62 12.25 -14.29 -1.61
C GLN A 62 13.34 -15.29 -2.01
N LYS A 63 14.60 -14.93 -1.78
CA LYS A 63 15.74 -15.81 -2.06
C LYS A 63 16.14 -16.66 -0.84
N ASP A 64 15.50 -16.45 0.30
CA ASP A 64 15.79 -17.12 1.56
C ASP A 64 14.69 -18.12 1.93
N PHE A 65 14.70 -18.60 3.18
CA PHE A 65 13.80 -19.63 3.66
C PHE A 65 12.38 -19.13 3.96
N GLU A 66 11.40 -20.03 3.83
CA GLU A 66 9.98 -19.76 4.04
C GLU A 66 9.64 -19.02 5.34
N ARG A 67 10.33 -19.37 6.45
CA ARG A 67 10.06 -18.73 7.73
C ARG A 67 10.32 -17.22 7.72
N LYS A 68 11.37 -16.81 7.02
CA LYS A 68 11.69 -15.38 6.86
C LYS A 68 10.67 -14.70 5.95
N MET A 69 10.15 -15.44 4.96
CA MET A 69 9.11 -14.94 4.08
C MET A 69 7.82 -14.61 4.84
N GLU A 70 7.39 -15.48 5.74
CA GLU A 70 6.19 -15.24 6.56
C GLU A 70 6.32 -13.97 7.38
N ARG A 71 7.48 -13.77 8.02
CA ARG A 71 7.73 -12.55 8.79
C ARG A 71 7.75 -11.31 7.91
N GLY A 72 8.42 -11.40 6.75
CA GLY A 72 8.48 -10.31 5.80
C GLY A 72 7.11 -9.93 5.26
N GLN A 73 6.26 -10.92 4.98
CA GLN A 73 4.90 -10.69 4.52
C GLN A 73 4.07 -10.00 5.61
N LYS A 74 4.21 -10.43 6.85
CA LYS A 74 3.49 -9.81 7.97
C LYS A 74 3.88 -8.34 8.11
N GLU A 75 5.18 -8.05 8.10
CA GLU A 75 5.67 -6.68 8.19
C GLU A 75 5.19 -5.83 7.01
N PHE A 76 5.19 -6.40 5.82
CA PHE A 76 4.69 -5.73 4.63
C PHE A 76 3.21 -5.37 4.77
N PHE A 77 2.38 -6.32 5.17
CA PHE A 77 0.94 -6.06 5.31
C PHE A 77 0.65 -5.07 6.43
N GLU A 78 1.37 -5.14 7.54
CA GLU A 78 1.23 -4.16 8.61
C GLU A 78 1.58 -2.75 8.13
N ALA A 79 2.69 -2.61 7.40
CA ALA A 79 3.11 -1.32 6.84
C ALA A 79 2.08 -0.81 5.83
N TYR A 80 1.56 -1.69 4.98
CA TYR A 80 0.53 -1.33 4.01
C TYR A 80 -0.74 -0.84 4.72
N GLN A 81 -1.21 -1.58 5.72
CA GLN A 81 -2.40 -1.19 6.48
C GLN A 81 -2.20 0.14 7.20
N ASN A 82 -0.98 0.41 7.68
CA ASN A 82 -0.68 1.68 8.32
C ASN A 82 -0.73 2.85 7.32
N VAL A 83 -0.23 2.64 6.09
CA VAL A 83 -0.33 3.67 5.05
C VAL A 83 -1.79 4.03 4.79
N ILE A 84 -2.64 3.03 4.64
CA ILE A 84 -4.06 3.23 4.36
C ILE A 84 -4.79 3.79 5.59
N GLY A 85 -4.55 3.20 6.77
CA GLY A 85 -5.24 3.57 8.00
C GLY A 85 -4.88 4.96 8.52
N ASN A 86 -3.64 5.41 8.28
CA ASN A 86 -3.18 6.73 8.70
C ASN A 86 -3.35 7.80 7.63
N ALA A 87 -3.79 7.43 6.43
CA ALA A 87 -3.98 8.38 5.34
C ALA A 87 -5.10 9.36 5.67
N ASP A 88 -4.92 10.60 5.26
CA ASP A 88 -5.99 11.59 5.35
C ASP A 88 -7.02 11.31 4.27
N ILE A 89 -8.28 11.21 4.66
CA ILE A 89 -9.38 10.92 3.75
C ILE A 89 -10.13 12.19 3.44
N LEU A 90 -10.15 12.56 2.16
CA LEU A 90 -10.90 13.70 1.68
C LEU A 90 -12.13 13.20 0.92
N LEU A 91 -13.29 13.47 1.48
CA LEU A 91 -14.56 13.08 0.87
C LEU A 91 -15.07 14.24 0.02
N LYS A 92 -15.36 13.96 -1.23
CA LYS A 92 -15.95 14.93 -2.12
C LYS A 92 -17.46 14.94 -1.91
N ARG A 93 -17.99 16.13 -1.69
CA ARG A 93 -19.43 16.33 -1.55
C ARG A 93 -20.07 16.64 -2.89
#